data_68c63b267fbe7e78f6c4f53c240ab677
#
_entry.id   68c63b267fbe7e78f6c4f53c240ab677
#
_cell.length_a   1.000
_cell.length_b   1.000
_cell.length_c   1.000
_cell.angle_alpha   90.00
_cell.angle_beta   90.00
_cell.angle_gamma   90.00
#
_symmetry.space_group_name_H-M   'P 1'
#
loop_
_entity.id
_entity.type
_entity.pdbx_description
1 polymer ?
#
loop_
_entity_poly.entity_id
_entity_poly.type
_entity_poly.pdbx_seq_one_letter_code
_entity_poly.pdbx_strand_id
1 'polypeptide(L)'
;MSQPGKKKNILYLLICAIIRFFYRKPVFEGVENIPDEPCVFVGNHTQMNGPIIAELYFPGENYIWCAGQMMHWKEVASYAFTDFWSFKPKIFHPFFRLLSWLITPLSVLLFNNARTGPVYHDTRLITTYRRSIELLQEGRGIIIFPEKNAPFNNILYDFQDKFVDLARFYYRKTKKALCFVPVYNAPTLHKTLIGKPVRFDPTAPIEDERARICALMKAEITAMACSLPEHTVVPYRNIPKRLYPKNIPIEVYTDEETGC
;
A
#
# COMPACT_ATOMS: atom_id res chain seq x y z
N MET A 1 12.08 -4.07 12.65
CA MET A 1 10.75 -4.70 12.64
C MET A 1 10.08 -4.45 13.98
N SER A 2 8.90 -3.85 13.98
CA SER A 2 8.11 -3.74 15.22
C SER A 2 7.65 -5.14 15.61
N GLN A 3 8.24 -5.66 16.69
CA GLN A 3 7.79 -6.95 17.24
C GLN A 3 6.44 -6.76 17.94
N PRO A 4 5.50 -7.72 17.82
CA PRO A 4 4.28 -7.72 18.62
C PRO A 4 4.67 -7.67 20.10
N GLY A 5 4.08 -6.71 20.85
CA GLY A 5 4.36 -6.55 22.29
C GLY A 5 5.49 -5.57 22.65
N LYS A 6 6.24 -5.04 21.68
CA LYS A 6 7.23 -3.99 21.99
C LYS A 6 6.52 -2.68 22.37
N LYS A 7 6.89 -2.07 23.50
CA LYS A 7 6.39 -0.74 23.87
C LYS A 7 6.75 0.26 22.77
N LYS A 8 5.73 0.91 22.21
CA LYS A 8 5.92 1.96 21.21
C LYS A 8 6.63 3.16 21.81
N ASN A 9 7.49 3.81 21.01
CA ASN A 9 8.20 5.00 21.45
C ASN A 9 7.22 6.14 21.76
N ILE A 10 7.42 6.87 22.85
CA ILE A 10 6.57 7.99 23.29
C ILE A 10 6.45 9.06 22.20
N LEU A 11 7.56 9.42 21.54
CA LEU A 11 7.53 10.41 20.46
C LEU A 11 6.68 9.95 19.27
N TYR A 12 6.74 8.66 18.91
CA TYR A 12 5.87 8.08 17.90
C TYR A 12 4.39 8.19 18.31
N LEU A 13 4.05 7.88 19.56
CA LEU A 13 2.67 8.00 20.05
C LEU A 13 2.16 9.44 20.04
N LEU A 14 3.02 10.40 20.39
CA LEU A 14 2.72 11.82 20.30
C LEU A 14 2.45 12.26 18.86
N ILE A 15 3.28 11.83 17.90
CA ILE A 15 3.08 12.11 16.47
C ILE A 15 1.74 11.52 16.00
N CYS A 16 1.43 10.27 16.38
CA CYS A 16 0.14 9.66 16.05
C CYS A 16 -1.04 10.44 16.64
N ALA A 17 -0.93 10.95 17.87
CA ALA A 17 -1.96 11.76 18.51
C ALA A 17 -2.17 13.10 17.75
N ILE A 18 -1.07 13.76 17.36
CA ILE A 18 -1.12 14.99 16.55
C ILE A 18 -1.78 14.71 15.19
N ILE A 19 -1.38 13.64 14.51
CA ILE A 19 -1.99 13.26 13.23
C ILE A 19 -3.49 13.01 13.42
N ARG A 20 -3.90 12.24 14.45
CA ARG A 20 -5.32 11.99 14.75
C ARG A 20 -6.13 13.25 15.04
N PHE A 21 -5.51 14.26 15.60
CA PHE A 21 -6.17 15.53 15.88
C PHE A 21 -6.50 16.31 14.59
N PHE A 22 -5.57 16.33 13.63
CA PHE A 22 -5.74 17.06 12.38
C PHE A 22 -6.33 16.21 11.23
N TYR A 23 -6.16 14.89 11.26
CA TYR A 23 -6.60 13.98 10.21
C TYR A 23 -7.93 13.34 10.59
N ARG A 24 -9.00 13.76 9.94
CA ARG A 24 -10.34 13.23 10.19
C ARG A 24 -10.39 11.73 9.90
N LYS A 25 -10.91 10.96 10.88
CA LYS A 25 -11.14 9.53 10.70
C LYS A 25 -12.09 9.28 9.52
N PRO A 26 -11.74 8.42 8.56
CA PRO A 26 -12.65 8.08 7.47
C PRO A 26 -13.81 7.22 7.95
N VAL A 27 -14.92 7.30 7.23
CA VAL A 27 -16.03 6.36 7.36
C VAL A 27 -15.65 5.10 6.57
N PHE A 28 -15.73 3.94 7.22
CA PHE A 28 -15.50 2.65 6.56
C PHE A 28 -16.84 2.07 6.10
N GLU A 29 -16.93 1.70 4.83
CA GLU A 29 -18.07 1.02 4.22
C GLU A 29 -17.63 -0.35 3.72
N GLY A 30 -18.49 -1.38 3.82
CA GLY A 30 -18.16 -2.75 3.41
C GLY A 30 -17.31 -3.52 4.42
N VAL A 31 -17.32 -3.12 5.70
CA VAL A 31 -16.55 -3.80 6.76
C VAL A 31 -16.98 -5.26 6.91
N GLU A 32 -18.23 -5.58 6.60
CA GLU A 32 -18.81 -6.92 6.55
C GLU A 32 -18.17 -7.84 5.49
N ASN A 33 -17.44 -7.27 4.53
CA ASN A 33 -16.70 -8.03 3.53
C ASN A 33 -15.34 -8.54 4.04
N ILE A 34 -14.92 -8.11 5.23
CA ILE A 34 -13.65 -8.58 5.83
C ILE A 34 -13.85 -10.02 6.26
N PRO A 35 -13.07 -10.99 5.71
CA PRO A 35 -13.17 -12.38 6.13
C PRO A 35 -12.77 -12.57 7.61
N ASP A 36 -13.36 -13.56 8.28
CA ASP A 36 -12.92 -13.98 9.63
C ASP A 36 -11.51 -14.62 9.61
N GLU A 37 -11.07 -15.08 8.44
CA GLU A 37 -9.75 -15.63 8.23
C GLU A 37 -8.72 -14.55 7.84
N PRO A 38 -7.42 -14.76 8.12
CA PRO A 38 -6.37 -13.84 7.73
C PRO A 38 -6.35 -13.59 6.22
N CYS A 39 -6.25 -12.33 5.81
CA CYS A 39 -6.30 -11.93 4.41
C CYS A 39 -5.28 -10.82 4.08
N VAL A 40 -5.14 -10.55 2.78
CA VAL A 40 -4.33 -9.46 2.26
C VAL A 40 -5.26 -8.37 1.75
N PHE A 41 -5.19 -7.19 2.32
CA PHE A 41 -5.88 -6.01 1.83
C PHE A 41 -5.04 -5.31 0.77
N VAL A 42 -5.63 -5.06 -0.39
CA VAL A 42 -4.98 -4.41 -1.54
C VAL A 42 -5.63 -3.07 -1.78
N GLY A 43 -4.91 -1.99 -1.55
CA GLY A 43 -5.48 -0.64 -1.63
C GLY A 43 -4.74 0.32 -2.57
N ASN A 44 -5.42 1.41 -2.94
CA ASN A 44 -4.77 2.56 -3.56
C ASN A 44 -3.98 3.35 -2.51
N HIS A 45 -2.75 3.76 -2.88
CA HIS A 45 -1.81 4.38 -1.94
C HIS A 45 -2.22 5.80 -1.52
N THR A 46 -2.77 6.58 -2.44
CA THR A 46 -3.20 7.98 -2.20
C THR A 46 -2.14 8.82 -1.48
N GLN A 47 -0.89 8.73 -1.91
CA GLN A 47 0.28 9.32 -1.24
C GLN A 47 0.36 8.85 0.22
N MET A 48 0.40 9.78 1.20
CA MET A 48 0.46 9.39 2.62
C MET A 48 -0.92 9.03 3.22
N ASN A 49 -2.04 9.27 2.51
CA ASN A 49 -3.37 9.05 3.11
C ASN A 49 -3.64 7.55 3.35
N GLY A 50 -3.39 6.68 2.36
CA GLY A 50 -3.57 5.23 2.51
C GLY A 50 -2.79 4.66 3.70
N PRO A 51 -1.46 4.87 3.80
CA PRO A 51 -0.66 4.45 4.95
C PRO A 51 -1.13 5.03 6.30
N ILE A 52 -1.55 6.30 6.36
CA ILE A 52 -2.08 6.92 7.58
C ILE A 52 -3.39 6.26 7.99
N ILE A 53 -4.32 6.05 7.05
CA ILE A 53 -5.58 5.35 7.32
C ILE A 53 -5.31 3.93 7.81
N ALA A 54 -4.41 3.22 7.14
CA ALA A 54 -4.04 1.85 7.49
C ALA A 54 -3.44 1.73 8.90
N GLU A 55 -2.53 2.63 9.29
CA GLU A 55 -1.90 2.60 10.62
C GLU A 55 -2.85 3.05 11.74
N LEU A 56 -3.65 4.10 11.50
CA LEU A 56 -4.36 4.76 12.60
C LEU A 56 -5.81 4.31 12.76
N TYR A 57 -6.47 3.87 11.66
CA TYR A 57 -7.92 3.73 11.65
C TYR A 57 -8.43 2.41 11.10
N PHE A 58 -7.61 1.66 10.31
CA PHE A 58 -8.08 0.44 9.67
C PHE A 58 -8.48 -0.62 10.71
N PRO A 59 -9.64 -1.28 10.52
CA PRO A 59 -10.14 -2.26 11.47
C PRO A 59 -9.24 -3.50 11.57
N GLY A 60 -9.18 -4.09 12.76
CA GLY A 60 -8.40 -5.30 13.03
C GLY A 60 -6.91 -5.07 13.26
N GLU A 61 -6.21 -6.16 13.54
CA GLU A 61 -4.75 -6.17 13.68
C GLU A 61 -4.09 -6.48 12.35
N ASN A 62 -3.60 -5.45 11.66
CA ASN A 62 -2.99 -5.58 10.36
C ASN A 62 -1.57 -5.06 10.34
N TYR A 63 -0.74 -5.60 9.43
CA TYR A 63 0.61 -5.12 9.14
C TYR A 63 0.67 -4.53 7.74
N ILE A 64 1.31 -3.38 7.62
CA ILE A 64 1.41 -2.63 6.37
C ILE A 64 2.74 -2.91 5.72
N TRP A 65 2.75 -3.34 4.47
CA TRP A 65 3.99 -3.42 3.70
C TRP A 65 4.50 -2.01 3.38
N CYS A 66 5.76 -1.76 3.68
CA CYS A 66 6.42 -0.49 3.39
C CYS A 66 7.82 -0.70 2.79
N ALA A 67 8.34 0.31 2.11
CA ALA A 67 9.71 0.28 1.60
C ALA A 67 10.71 0.05 2.76
N GLY A 68 11.39 -1.09 2.74
CA GLY A 68 12.30 -1.50 3.81
C GLY A 68 13.43 -0.50 4.03
N GLN A 69 13.86 0.19 2.98
CA GLN A 69 14.87 1.23 3.02
C GLN A 69 14.50 2.39 3.96
N MET A 70 13.20 2.68 4.13
CA MET A 70 12.71 3.73 5.04
C MET A 70 12.86 3.39 6.52
N MET A 71 13.20 2.14 6.86
CA MET A 71 13.41 1.64 8.21
C MET A 71 14.89 1.68 8.64
N HIS A 72 15.83 1.82 7.70
CA HIS A 72 17.26 1.69 7.93
C HIS A 72 17.98 3.01 7.78
N TRP A 73 18.60 3.47 8.87
CA TRP A 73 19.30 4.75 8.96
C TRP A 73 20.25 5.06 7.78
N LYS A 74 20.95 4.05 7.29
CA LYS A 74 21.91 4.20 6.18
C LYS A 74 21.25 4.27 4.79
N GLU A 75 20.01 3.82 4.67
CA GLU A 75 19.32 3.69 3.38
C GLU A 75 18.31 4.81 3.13
N VAL A 76 17.72 5.39 4.21
CA VAL A 76 16.64 6.39 4.10
C VAL A 76 17.02 7.57 3.21
N ALA A 77 18.16 8.20 3.45
CA ALA A 77 18.51 9.43 2.75
C ALA A 77 18.66 9.22 1.23
N SER A 78 19.28 8.12 0.82
CA SER A 78 19.44 7.77 -0.59
C SER A 78 18.10 7.40 -1.22
N TYR A 79 17.32 6.56 -0.55
CA TYR A 79 16.01 6.13 -1.03
C TYR A 79 15.05 7.33 -1.17
N ALA A 80 14.91 8.14 -0.12
CA ALA A 80 14.04 9.31 -0.12
C ALA A 80 14.41 10.33 -1.20
N PHE A 81 15.72 10.58 -1.41
CA PHE A 81 16.14 11.44 -2.51
C PHE A 81 15.73 10.87 -3.86
N THR A 82 15.98 9.59 -4.10
CA THR A 82 15.70 8.94 -5.38
C THR A 82 14.19 8.92 -5.67
N ASP A 83 13.39 8.54 -4.67
CA ASP A 83 11.95 8.33 -4.84
C ASP A 83 11.13 9.64 -4.86
N PHE A 84 11.49 10.61 -4.00
CA PHE A 84 10.70 11.83 -3.84
C PHE A 84 11.23 13.05 -4.59
N TRP A 85 12.52 13.14 -4.89
CA TRP A 85 13.12 14.38 -5.36
C TRP A 85 14.07 14.27 -6.55
N SER A 86 14.43 13.09 -7.02
CA SER A 86 15.35 12.90 -8.15
C SER A 86 14.84 13.53 -9.46
N PHE A 87 13.52 13.67 -9.62
CA PHE A 87 12.88 14.28 -10.79
C PHE A 87 12.85 15.82 -10.75
N LYS A 88 13.26 16.43 -9.64
CA LYS A 88 13.36 17.90 -9.53
C LYS A 88 14.56 18.43 -10.30
N PRO A 89 14.57 19.75 -10.68
CA PRO A 89 15.71 20.34 -11.38
C PRO A 89 17.03 20.12 -10.64
N LYS A 90 18.08 19.75 -11.38
CA LYS A 90 19.38 19.37 -10.81
C LYS A 90 20.01 20.43 -9.90
N ILE A 91 19.73 21.71 -10.15
CA ILE A 91 20.22 22.83 -9.32
C ILE A 91 19.77 22.73 -7.85
N PHE A 92 18.60 22.10 -7.60
CA PHE A 92 18.07 21.91 -6.25
C PHE A 92 18.47 20.58 -5.60
N HIS A 93 19.19 19.70 -6.30
CA HIS A 93 19.58 18.38 -5.76
C HIS A 93 20.41 18.46 -4.47
N PRO A 94 21.36 19.39 -4.29
CA PRO A 94 22.10 19.50 -3.02
C PRO A 94 21.16 19.78 -1.84
N PHE A 95 20.19 20.69 -2.02
CA PHE A 95 19.18 21.02 -1.03
C PHE A 95 18.31 19.80 -0.68
N PHE A 96 17.81 19.09 -1.69
CA PHE A 96 16.97 17.92 -1.46
C PHE A 96 17.73 16.72 -0.86
N ARG A 97 19.03 16.58 -1.14
CA ARG A 97 19.88 15.59 -0.46
C ARG A 97 20.04 15.91 1.02
N LEU A 98 20.25 17.17 1.36
CA LEU A 98 20.29 17.61 2.76
C LEU A 98 18.95 17.34 3.45
N LEU A 99 17.83 17.67 2.79
CA LEU A 99 16.48 17.40 3.31
C LEU A 99 16.24 15.92 3.52
N SER A 100 16.68 15.06 2.58
CA SER A 100 16.60 13.60 2.71
C SER A 100 17.35 13.09 3.95
N TRP A 101 18.49 13.69 4.25
CA TRP A 101 19.26 13.36 5.45
C TRP A 101 18.53 13.83 6.72
N LEU A 102 17.97 15.04 6.72
CA LEU A 102 17.25 15.61 7.87
C LEU A 102 15.99 14.83 8.24
N ILE A 103 15.28 14.24 7.28
CA ILE A 103 14.07 13.44 7.55
C ILE A 103 14.41 12.02 8.02
N THR A 104 15.67 11.57 7.90
CA THR A 104 16.07 10.19 8.26
C THR A 104 15.68 9.79 9.67
N PRO A 105 15.98 10.56 10.75
CA PRO A 105 15.62 10.17 12.11
C PRO A 105 14.10 10.01 12.28
N LEU A 106 13.31 10.89 11.66
CA LEU A 106 11.86 10.82 11.71
C LEU A 106 11.34 9.57 10.97
N SER A 107 11.86 9.29 9.79
CA SER A 107 11.50 8.10 9.01
C SER A 107 11.78 6.83 9.81
N VAL A 108 12.98 6.65 10.31
CA VAL A 108 13.38 5.47 11.09
C VAL A 108 12.50 5.34 12.35
N LEU A 109 12.21 6.45 13.04
CA LEU A 109 11.31 6.45 14.19
C LEU A 109 9.90 5.97 13.80
N LEU A 110 9.30 6.54 12.75
CA LEU A 110 7.94 6.22 12.35
C LEU A 110 7.83 4.76 11.88
N PHE A 111 8.63 4.35 10.90
CA PHE A 111 8.51 3.02 10.30
C PHE A 111 8.91 1.87 11.22
N ASN A 112 9.79 2.08 12.21
CA ASN A 112 10.13 1.05 13.20
C ASN A 112 9.17 0.97 14.39
N ASN A 113 8.25 1.92 14.56
CA ASN A 113 7.24 1.91 15.63
C ASN A 113 5.82 1.68 15.10
N ALA A 114 5.55 1.96 13.81
CA ALA A 114 4.30 1.64 13.14
C ALA A 114 4.15 0.12 12.96
N ARG A 115 2.93 -0.32 12.64
CA ARG A 115 2.62 -1.72 12.30
C ARG A 115 3.07 -2.05 10.88
N THR A 116 4.35 -1.85 10.60
CA THR A 116 4.93 -1.99 9.26
C THR A 116 5.88 -3.16 9.14
N GLY A 117 5.88 -3.79 7.98
CA GLY A 117 6.81 -4.83 7.57
C GLY A 117 7.62 -4.39 6.33
N PRO A 118 8.96 -4.56 6.34
CA PRO A 118 9.79 -4.14 5.22
C PRO A 118 9.56 -4.98 3.98
N VAL A 119 9.41 -4.32 2.84
CA VAL A 119 9.42 -4.94 1.51
C VAL A 119 10.67 -4.47 0.76
N TYR A 120 11.31 -5.41 0.10
CA TYR A 120 12.47 -5.17 -0.74
C TYR A 120 12.24 -5.75 -2.14
N HIS A 121 12.86 -5.14 -3.16
CA HIS A 121 12.77 -5.61 -4.55
C HIS A 121 13.98 -6.49 -4.94
N ASP A 122 14.65 -7.07 -3.96
CA ASP A 122 15.82 -7.94 -4.11
C ASP A 122 15.61 -9.29 -3.38
N THR A 123 16.68 -10.05 -3.19
CA THR A 123 16.63 -11.36 -2.50
C THR A 123 16.05 -11.31 -1.08
N ARG A 124 16.03 -10.14 -0.43
CA ARG A 124 15.40 -9.94 0.88
C ARG A 124 13.87 -10.08 0.86
N LEU A 125 13.23 -10.06 -0.32
CA LEU A 125 11.79 -10.27 -0.47
C LEU A 125 11.31 -11.59 0.15
N ILE A 126 12.15 -12.64 0.12
CA ILE A 126 11.85 -13.93 0.77
C ILE A 126 11.65 -13.75 2.28
N THR A 127 12.42 -12.87 2.92
CA THR A 127 12.25 -12.56 4.35
C THR A 127 10.93 -11.86 4.62
N THR A 128 10.52 -10.96 3.72
CA THR A 128 9.20 -10.30 3.77
C THR A 128 8.08 -11.34 3.73
N TYR A 129 8.11 -12.26 2.77
CA TYR A 129 7.09 -13.32 2.67
C TYR A 129 7.06 -14.20 3.90
N ARG A 130 8.23 -14.66 4.40
CA ARG A 130 8.30 -15.49 5.61
C ARG A 130 7.62 -14.81 6.78
N ARG A 131 7.96 -13.53 7.02
CA ARG A 131 7.38 -12.77 8.12
C ARG A 131 5.88 -12.52 7.94
N SER A 132 5.45 -12.23 6.72
CA SER A 132 4.01 -12.05 6.41
C SER A 132 3.22 -13.34 6.66
N ILE A 133 3.79 -14.50 6.31
CA ILE A 133 3.14 -15.79 6.58
C ILE A 133 3.02 -16.05 8.09
N GLU A 134 4.04 -15.72 8.88
CA GLU A 134 3.97 -15.83 10.35
C GLU A 134 2.84 -14.96 10.92
N LEU A 135 2.73 -13.70 10.46
CA LEU A 135 1.68 -12.78 10.88
C LEU A 135 0.28 -13.27 10.50
N LEU A 136 0.12 -13.78 9.27
CA LEU A 136 -1.13 -14.39 8.81
C LEU A 136 -1.49 -15.63 9.66
N GLN A 137 -0.51 -16.45 10.06
CA GLN A 137 -0.75 -17.59 10.95
C GLN A 137 -1.11 -17.17 12.39
N GLU A 138 -0.68 -15.98 12.82
CA GLU A 138 -1.07 -15.35 14.09
C GLU A 138 -2.48 -14.73 14.03
N GLY A 139 -3.20 -14.83 12.90
CA GLY A 139 -4.54 -14.25 12.73
C GLY A 139 -4.55 -12.80 12.29
N ARG A 140 -3.41 -12.25 11.84
CA ARG A 140 -3.29 -10.83 11.46
C ARG A 140 -3.41 -10.68 9.95
N GLY A 141 -4.01 -9.57 9.49
CA GLY A 141 -4.04 -9.21 8.08
C GLY A 141 -2.77 -8.50 7.60
N ILE A 142 -2.58 -8.48 6.29
CA ILE A 142 -1.52 -7.72 5.62
C ILE A 142 -2.16 -6.65 4.74
N ILE A 143 -1.73 -5.40 4.86
CA ILE A 143 -2.19 -4.30 3.98
C ILE A 143 -1.06 -3.96 3.02
N ILE A 144 -1.37 -3.89 1.76
CA ILE A 144 -0.41 -3.55 0.69
C ILE A 144 -0.97 -2.47 -0.23
N PHE A 145 -0.06 -1.66 -0.75
CA PHE A 145 -0.33 -0.63 -1.75
C PHE A 145 0.60 -0.91 -2.94
N PRO A 146 0.20 -1.80 -3.89
CA PRO A 146 1.10 -2.34 -4.89
C PRO A 146 1.26 -1.46 -6.13
N GLU A 147 0.77 -0.23 -6.11
CA GLU A 147 0.81 0.66 -7.26
C GLU A 147 2.24 0.89 -7.76
N LYS A 148 2.42 0.89 -9.08
CA LYS A 148 3.64 1.27 -9.80
C LYS A 148 3.44 2.60 -10.54
N ASN A 149 4.50 3.14 -11.14
CA ASN A 149 4.47 4.50 -11.69
C ASN A 149 3.65 4.71 -12.97
N ALA A 150 3.23 3.65 -13.66
CA ALA A 150 2.44 3.68 -14.90
C ALA A 150 1.88 2.28 -15.20
N PRO A 151 0.83 2.15 -16.03
CA PRO A 151 -0.08 3.20 -16.46
C PRO A 151 -1.03 3.67 -15.33
N PHE A 152 -1.81 4.75 -15.58
CA PHE A 152 -2.75 5.35 -14.64
C PHE A 152 -4.11 5.55 -15.31
N ASN A 153 -5.19 5.05 -14.69
CA ASN A 153 -6.54 5.13 -15.23
C ASN A 153 -7.42 6.24 -14.61
N ASN A 154 -6.82 7.28 -14.05
CA ASN A 154 -7.43 8.36 -13.25
C ASN A 154 -7.84 7.96 -11.83
N ILE A 155 -7.91 6.68 -11.47
CA ILE A 155 -8.30 6.21 -10.15
C ILE A 155 -7.10 5.58 -9.43
N LEU A 156 -6.42 4.66 -10.10
CA LEU A 156 -5.24 4.00 -9.56
C LEU A 156 -4.22 3.70 -10.66
N TYR A 157 -2.98 3.53 -10.25
CA TYR A 157 -1.92 3.04 -11.11
C TYR A 157 -1.97 1.52 -11.23
N ASP A 158 -1.29 1.00 -12.25
CA ASP A 158 -1.14 -0.44 -12.40
C ASP A 158 -0.34 -1.04 -11.23
N PHE A 159 -0.43 -2.35 -11.03
CA PHE A 159 0.11 -3.04 -9.88
C PHE A 159 1.42 -3.78 -10.18
N GLN A 160 2.30 -3.79 -9.18
CA GLN A 160 3.37 -4.77 -9.10
C GLN A 160 2.73 -6.10 -8.68
N ASP A 161 2.86 -7.14 -9.48
CA ASP A 161 2.12 -8.40 -9.34
C ASP A 161 2.70 -9.40 -8.33
N LYS A 162 3.97 -9.26 -7.97
CA LYS A 162 4.69 -10.23 -7.11
C LYS A 162 4.11 -10.38 -5.71
N PHE A 163 3.29 -9.46 -5.24
CA PHE A 163 2.63 -9.63 -3.94
C PHE A 163 1.71 -10.87 -3.90
N VAL A 164 1.20 -11.31 -5.04
CA VAL A 164 0.35 -12.50 -5.15
C VAL A 164 1.13 -13.77 -4.79
N ASP A 165 2.45 -13.79 -4.98
CA ASP A 165 3.30 -14.93 -4.59
C ASP A 165 3.22 -15.27 -3.11
N LEU A 166 2.90 -14.28 -2.26
CA LEU A 166 2.65 -14.52 -0.83
C LEU A 166 1.58 -15.61 -0.63
N ALA A 167 0.52 -15.61 -1.45
CA ALA A 167 -0.55 -16.61 -1.34
C ALA A 167 -0.06 -18.01 -1.70
N ARG A 168 0.80 -18.15 -2.72
CA ARG A 168 1.41 -19.43 -3.09
C ARG A 168 2.29 -19.97 -1.96
N PHE A 169 3.13 -19.12 -1.34
CA PHE A 169 3.97 -19.53 -0.21
C PHE A 169 3.14 -19.85 1.03
N TYR A 170 2.10 -19.07 1.31
CA TYR A 170 1.17 -19.32 2.40
C TYR A 170 0.47 -20.67 2.23
N TYR A 171 -0.07 -20.97 1.03
CA TYR A 171 -0.70 -22.24 0.73
C TYR A 171 0.28 -23.44 0.88
N ARG A 172 1.50 -23.28 0.39
CA ARG A 172 2.52 -24.35 0.56
C ARG A 172 2.75 -24.70 2.02
N LYS A 173 2.73 -23.69 2.91
CA LYS A 173 2.99 -23.88 4.34
C LYS A 173 1.75 -24.32 5.13
N THR A 174 0.57 -23.80 4.80
CA THR A 174 -0.64 -23.96 5.63
C THR A 174 -1.71 -24.85 5.02
N LYS A 175 -1.63 -25.12 3.71
CA LYS A 175 -2.68 -25.77 2.89
C LYS A 175 -4.00 -24.99 2.84
N LYS A 176 -4.00 -23.71 3.22
CA LYS A 176 -5.14 -22.81 3.14
C LYS A 176 -4.94 -21.82 2.02
N ALA A 177 -5.98 -21.56 1.21
CA ALA A 177 -5.94 -20.53 0.19
C ALA A 177 -6.13 -19.16 0.82
N LEU A 178 -5.29 -18.21 0.48
CA LEU A 178 -5.33 -16.84 1.00
C LEU A 178 -6.36 -16.00 0.23
N CYS A 179 -7.04 -15.08 0.92
CA CYS A 179 -7.94 -14.11 0.31
C CYS A 179 -7.25 -12.76 0.12
N PHE A 180 -7.61 -12.09 -0.99
CA PHE A 180 -7.27 -10.70 -1.28
C PHE A 180 -8.54 -9.86 -1.21
N VAL A 181 -8.49 -8.75 -0.48
CA VAL A 181 -9.63 -7.85 -0.25
C VAL A 181 -9.29 -6.49 -0.84
N PRO A 182 -10.03 -6.02 -1.86
CA PRO A 182 -9.79 -4.70 -2.43
C PRO A 182 -10.24 -3.59 -1.48
N VAL A 183 -9.46 -2.51 -1.42
CA VAL A 183 -9.72 -1.34 -0.57
C VAL A 183 -9.58 -0.06 -1.40
N TYR A 184 -10.61 0.77 -1.41
CA TYR A 184 -10.53 2.09 -2.01
C TYR A 184 -10.53 3.19 -0.95
N ASN A 185 -9.46 3.98 -0.92
CA ASN A 185 -9.35 5.16 -0.06
C ASN A 185 -9.75 6.42 -0.86
N ALA A 186 -10.79 7.11 -0.41
CA ALA A 186 -11.25 8.39 -0.94
C ALA A 186 -11.05 9.51 0.11
N PRO A 187 -9.81 10.02 0.28
CA PRO A 187 -9.49 10.96 1.37
C PRO A 187 -10.26 12.28 1.25
N THR A 188 -10.59 12.71 0.04
CA THR A 188 -11.38 13.95 -0.20
C THR A 188 -12.83 13.82 0.26
N LEU A 189 -13.36 12.59 0.34
CA LEU A 189 -14.69 12.29 0.88
C LEU A 189 -14.63 11.80 2.33
N HIS A 190 -13.46 11.64 2.90
CA HIS A 190 -13.25 10.97 4.19
C HIS A 190 -13.90 9.59 4.27
N LYS A 191 -13.77 8.80 3.19
CA LYS A 191 -14.31 7.44 3.09
C LYS A 191 -13.23 6.42 2.74
N THR A 192 -13.42 5.20 3.22
CA THR A 192 -12.67 4.01 2.80
C THR A 192 -13.66 2.88 2.55
N LEU A 193 -13.66 2.34 1.34
CA LEU A 193 -14.53 1.26 0.92
C LEU A 193 -13.76 -0.05 0.93
N ILE A 194 -14.40 -1.12 1.41
CA ILE A 194 -13.84 -2.48 1.44
C ILE A 194 -14.71 -3.35 0.55
N GLY A 195 -14.14 -3.84 -0.53
CA GLY A 195 -14.84 -4.67 -1.51
C GLY A 195 -14.84 -6.14 -1.14
N LYS A 196 -15.43 -6.97 -2.00
CA LYS A 196 -15.57 -8.41 -1.77
C LYS A 196 -14.22 -9.14 -1.89
N PRO A 197 -13.97 -10.14 -1.04
CA PRO A 197 -12.72 -10.90 -1.07
C PRO A 197 -12.64 -11.78 -2.32
N VAL A 198 -11.43 -11.87 -2.88
CA VAL A 198 -11.10 -12.79 -3.98
C VAL A 198 -10.12 -13.83 -3.45
N ARG A 199 -10.45 -15.09 -3.62
CA ARG A 199 -9.62 -16.20 -3.15
C ARG A 199 -8.58 -16.60 -4.19
N PHE A 200 -7.35 -16.86 -3.73
CA PHE A 200 -6.27 -17.42 -4.53
C PHE A 200 -6.61 -18.87 -4.94
N ASP A 201 -6.38 -19.22 -6.21
CA ASP A 201 -6.47 -20.61 -6.68
C ASP A 201 -5.08 -21.27 -6.66
N PRO A 202 -4.85 -22.20 -5.73
CA PRO A 202 -3.56 -22.86 -5.62
C PRO A 202 -3.29 -23.90 -6.73
N THR A 203 -4.28 -24.21 -7.56
CA THR A 203 -4.18 -25.19 -8.67
C THR A 203 -3.77 -24.55 -9.99
N ALA A 204 -4.02 -23.24 -10.13
CA ALA A 204 -3.67 -22.48 -11.33
C ALA A 204 -2.14 -22.17 -11.38
N PRO A 205 -1.59 -21.95 -12.58
CA PRO A 205 -0.24 -21.39 -12.73
C PRO A 205 -0.13 -20.04 -12.03
N ILE A 206 1.03 -19.77 -11.43
CA ILE A 206 1.20 -18.53 -10.62
C ILE A 206 1.13 -17.26 -11.48
N GLU A 207 1.59 -17.32 -12.70
CA GLU A 207 1.55 -16.24 -13.67
C GLU A 207 0.10 -15.84 -13.98
N ASP A 208 -0.77 -16.83 -14.21
CA ASP A 208 -2.20 -16.62 -14.47
C ASP A 208 -2.89 -16.06 -13.22
N GLU A 209 -2.57 -16.57 -12.03
CA GLU A 209 -3.11 -16.05 -10.78
C GLU A 209 -2.65 -14.62 -10.48
N ARG A 210 -1.41 -14.25 -10.76
CA ARG A 210 -0.96 -12.86 -10.66
C ARG A 210 -1.78 -11.95 -11.55
N ALA A 211 -1.94 -12.32 -12.81
CA ALA A 211 -2.74 -11.54 -13.78
C ALA A 211 -4.21 -11.44 -13.31
N ARG A 212 -4.83 -12.58 -12.93
CA ARG A 212 -6.22 -12.64 -12.49
C ARG A 212 -6.46 -11.81 -11.23
N ILE A 213 -5.67 -11.99 -10.17
CA ILE A 213 -5.84 -11.26 -8.90
C ILE A 213 -5.60 -9.76 -9.12
N CYS A 214 -4.55 -9.37 -9.84
CA CYS A 214 -4.29 -7.95 -10.14
C CYS A 214 -5.45 -7.32 -10.94
N ALA A 215 -5.95 -8.00 -11.96
CA ALA A 215 -7.07 -7.50 -12.77
C ALA A 215 -8.34 -7.33 -11.94
N LEU A 216 -8.71 -8.33 -11.13
CA LEU A 216 -9.88 -8.27 -10.27
C LEU A 216 -9.76 -7.18 -9.20
N MET A 217 -8.60 -7.04 -8.55
CA MET A 217 -8.38 -5.98 -7.55
C MET A 217 -8.49 -4.59 -8.19
N LYS A 218 -7.89 -4.37 -9.37
CA LYS A 218 -7.97 -3.09 -10.08
C LYS A 218 -9.40 -2.77 -10.51
N ALA A 219 -10.11 -3.75 -11.07
CA ALA A 219 -11.49 -3.59 -11.51
C ALA A 219 -12.40 -3.22 -10.33
N GLU A 220 -12.30 -3.94 -9.21
CA GLU A 220 -13.12 -3.70 -8.03
C GLU A 220 -12.82 -2.36 -7.37
N ILE A 221 -11.55 -1.97 -7.24
CA ILE A 221 -11.15 -0.65 -6.72
C ILE A 221 -11.68 0.46 -7.62
N THR A 222 -11.61 0.28 -8.95
CA THR A 222 -12.16 1.24 -9.91
C THR A 222 -13.70 1.32 -9.79
N ALA A 223 -14.39 0.19 -9.68
CA ALA A 223 -15.84 0.16 -9.51
C ALA A 223 -16.28 0.84 -8.19
N MET A 224 -15.58 0.58 -7.09
CA MET A 224 -15.81 1.27 -5.81
C MET A 224 -15.63 2.78 -5.93
N ALA A 225 -14.59 3.25 -6.62
CA ALA A 225 -14.39 4.68 -6.87
C ALA A 225 -15.54 5.29 -7.66
N CYS A 226 -16.00 4.61 -8.72
CA CYS A 226 -17.10 5.07 -9.57
C CYS A 226 -18.47 5.05 -8.88
N SER A 227 -18.66 4.20 -7.86
CA SER A 227 -19.89 4.14 -7.08
C SER A 227 -20.09 5.33 -6.14
N LEU A 228 -19.03 6.07 -5.86
CA LEU A 228 -19.08 7.27 -5.03
C LEU A 228 -19.49 8.51 -5.86
N PRO A 229 -20.05 9.55 -5.23
CA PRO A 229 -20.23 10.85 -5.87
C PRO A 229 -18.93 11.35 -6.53
N GLU A 230 -19.06 12.25 -7.51
CA GLU A 230 -17.89 12.86 -8.14
C GLU A 230 -16.96 13.47 -7.09
N HIS A 231 -15.72 13.08 -7.11
CA HIS A 231 -14.71 13.56 -6.18
C HIS A 231 -13.31 13.60 -6.82
N THR A 232 -12.43 14.35 -6.19
CA THR A 232 -11.02 14.40 -6.61
C THR A 232 -10.28 13.20 -6.10
N VAL A 233 -9.64 12.45 -7.01
CA VAL A 233 -8.78 11.33 -6.69
C VAL A 233 -7.38 11.84 -6.35
N VAL A 234 -6.85 11.41 -5.22
CA VAL A 234 -5.46 11.67 -4.85
C VAL A 234 -4.60 10.55 -5.43
N PRO A 235 -3.76 10.81 -6.44
CA PRO A 235 -2.99 9.75 -7.08
C PRO A 235 -1.82 9.29 -6.21
N TYR A 236 -1.27 8.10 -6.48
CA TYR A 236 -0.04 7.60 -5.84
C TYR A 236 1.13 8.55 -6.07
N ARG A 237 1.37 8.95 -7.33
CA ARG A 237 2.46 9.85 -7.68
C ARG A 237 2.23 11.26 -7.15
N ASN A 238 3.30 11.87 -6.64
CA ASN A 238 3.26 13.26 -6.17
C ASN A 238 3.29 14.23 -7.38
N ILE A 239 2.12 14.55 -7.89
CA ILE A 239 1.90 15.55 -8.95
C ILE A 239 1.25 16.81 -8.36
N PRO A 240 1.28 17.95 -9.06
CA PRO A 240 0.60 19.15 -8.61
C PRO A 240 -0.90 18.92 -8.39
N LYS A 241 -1.46 19.40 -7.27
CA LYS A 241 -2.89 19.18 -6.91
C LYS A 241 -3.87 19.61 -8.00
N ARG A 242 -3.53 20.63 -8.80
CA ARG A 242 -4.37 21.08 -9.94
C ARG A 242 -4.54 20.03 -11.05
N LEU A 243 -3.68 19.01 -11.07
CA LEU A 243 -3.71 17.91 -12.04
C LEU A 243 -4.36 16.65 -11.48
N TYR A 244 -4.91 16.70 -10.26
CA TYR A 244 -5.62 15.56 -9.70
C TYR A 244 -6.90 15.31 -10.49
N PRO A 245 -7.12 14.08 -10.98
CA PRO A 245 -8.32 13.77 -11.74
C PRO A 245 -9.56 13.65 -10.86
N LYS A 246 -10.71 13.55 -11.52
CA LYS A 246 -11.94 13.05 -10.93
C LYS A 246 -11.99 11.54 -10.99
N ASN A 247 -12.91 10.92 -10.22
CA ASN A 247 -13.15 9.48 -10.20
C ASN A 247 -13.87 8.96 -11.46
N ILE A 248 -13.47 9.49 -12.61
CA ILE A 248 -13.94 9.08 -13.94
C ILE A 248 -12.78 8.30 -14.59
N PRO A 249 -12.89 6.97 -14.72
CA PRO A 249 -11.82 6.16 -15.27
C PRO A 249 -11.65 6.43 -16.77
N ILE A 250 -10.41 6.33 -17.23
CA ILE A 250 -10.07 6.30 -18.66
C ILE A 250 -9.60 4.91 -19.03
N GLU A 251 -9.89 4.48 -20.25
CA GLU A 251 -9.30 3.28 -20.82
C GLU A 251 -7.80 3.50 -21.00
N VAL A 252 -7.00 2.59 -20.49
CA VAL A 252 -5.55 2.62 -20.62
C VAL A 252 -5.16 1.47 -21.54
N TYR A 253 -4.82 1.82 -22.79
CA TYR A 253 -4.21 0.86 -23.70
C TYR A 253 -2.77 0.61 -23.26
N THR A 254 -2.38 -0.64 -23.06
CA THR A 254 -0.98 -1.02 -22.90
C THR A 254 -0.32 -1.03 -24.26
N ASP A 255 0.90 -0.50 -24.37
CA ASP A 255 1.66 -0.41 -25.66
C ASP A 255 1.90 -1.77 -26.34
N GLU A 256 1.53 -2.87 -25.71
CA GLU A 256 1.59 -4.22 -26.28
C GLU A 256 0.52 -4.49 -27.35
N GLU A 257 -0.57 -3.69 -27.42
CA GLU A 257 -1.60 -3.84 -28.46
C GLU A 257 -1.37 -2.95 -29.70
N THR A 258 -0.38 -2.09 -29.70
CA THR A 258 -0.01 -1.24 -30.84
C THR A 258 1.16 -1.80 -31.65
N GLY A 259 1.35 -3.12 -31.64
CA GLY A 259 2.28 -3.81 -32.51
C GLY A 259 1.81 -3.78 -33.96
N CYS A 260 2.11 -2.69 -34.70
CA CYS A 260 2.24 -2.61 -36.15
C CYS A 260 3.64 -2.15 -36.50
#